data_25b9d266bb50d5b93c7e07c73d65b5c4
#
_entry.id   25b9d266bb50d5b93c7e07c73d65b5c4
#
_cell.length_a   1.000
_cell.length_b   1.000
_cell.length_c   1.000
_cell.angle_alpha   90.00
_cell.angle_beta   90.00
_cell.angle_gamma   90.00
#
_symmetry.space_group_name_H-M   'P 1'
#
loop_
_entity.id
_entity.type
_entity.pdbx_description
1 polymer ?
#
loop_
_entity_poly.entity_id
_entity_poly.type
_entity_poly.pdbx_seq_one_letter_code
_entity_poly.pdbx_strand_id
1 'polypeptide(L)'
;MVSFDNIDHDWLLRMLKERIDDAAFLNLIRKWLKAGILDTDGKVINPETGTPQGGIVSPVLANIYLHFGLDLWFEKRVKVHCKGEAFILRYADDFICAFRYRDEAEQFYYELPKRLSKFNLSVAPDKTAIIRFSRFHPGMQRRIAFLGFEAYWIKDSSGVVKVKLRTARKKLQGACMRIKEWIKENRHLKGIGFIQALNRKLQGHYNYYYVPGNLHSLWRFYKWAVECAFKWLNRRGGKRKSLTWRVFTKAIDRLGIAKPKMVMVNRKHRAFA
;
A
#
# COMPACT_ATOMS: atom_id res chain seq x y z
N MET A 1 -1.32 -5.11 10.75
CA MET A 1 -0.67 -3.82 11.06
C MET A 1 -0.08 -3.96 12.45
N VAL A 2 1.21 -3.77 12.58
CA VAL A 2 1.95 -3.88 13.85
C VAL A 2 2.38 -2.46 14.21
N SER A 3 2.18 -2.01 15.46
CA SER A 3 2.64 -0.69 15.90
C SER A 3 4.15 -0.73 16.15
N PHE A 4 4.88 0.20 15.56
CA PHE A 4 6.33 0.35 15.73
C PHE A 4 6.73 1.21 16.96
N ASP A 5 5.73 1.77 17.63
CA ASP A 5 5.96 2.65 18.78
C ASP A 5 6.49 1.86 20.02
N ASN A 6 6.41 0.53 19.96
CA ASN A 6 6.76 -0.36 21.06
C ASN A 6 7.96 -1.28 20.75
N ILE A 7 8.81 -0.93 19.77
CA ILE A 7 10.03 -1.70 19.47
C ILE A 7 10.96 -1.63 20.68
N ASP A 8 11.32 -2.81 21.20
CA ASP A 8 12.29 -2.94 22.28
C ASP A 8 13.71 -2.74 21.73
N HIS A 9 14.42 -1.76 22.27
CA HIS A 9 15.75 -1.38 21.81
C HIS A 9 16.79 -2.49 22.07
N ASP A 10 16.68 -3.22 23.18
CA ASP A 10 17.63 -4.27 23.51
C ASP A 10 17.45 -5.48 22.60
N TRP A 11 16.22 -5.86 22.31
CA TRP A 11 15.93 -6.89 21.31
C TRP A 11 16.45 -6.49 19.93
N LEU A 12 16.21 -5.26 19.50
CA LEU A 12 16.67 -4.77 18.20
C LEU A 12 18.20 -4.81 18.11
N LEU A 13 18.91 -4.35 19.14
CA LEU A 13 20.38 -4.39 19.18
C LEU A 13 20.93 -5.82 19.18
N ARG A 14 20.29 -6.76 19.88
CA ARG A 14 20.64 -8.19 19.79
C ARG A 14 20.47 -8.74 18.37
N MET A 15 19.35 -8.42 17.72
CA MET A 15 19.10 -8.84 16.34
C MET A 15 20.13 -8.26 15.37
N LEU A 16 20.52 -7.00 15.53
CA LEU A 16 21.56 -6.36 14.73
C LEU A 16 22.92 -7.03 14.94
N LYS A 17 23.26 -7.39 16.17
CA LYS A 17 24.53 -8.05 16.54
C LYS A 17 24.72 -9.41 15.86
N GLU A 18 23.63 -10.08 15.45
CA GLU A 18 23.71 -11.33 14.68
C GLU A 18 24.40 -11.17 13.30
N ARG A 19 24.51 -9.94 12.81
CA ARG A 19 25.05 -9.62 11.48
C ARG A 19 26.10 -8.51 11.46
N ILE A 20 26.18 -7.74 12.53
CA ILE A 20 27.07 -6.58 12.66
C ILE A 20 27.99 -6.81 13.87
N ASP A 21 29.27 -6.94 13.63
CA ASP A 21 30.30 -7.15 14.68
C ASP A 21 30.98 -5.84 15.12
N ASP A 22 30.61 -4.70 14.51
CA ASP A 22 31.12 -3.38 14.85
C ASP A 22 30.41 -2.80 16.06
N ALA A 23 31.07 -2.84 17.21
CA ALA A 23 30.55 -2.31 18.48
C ALA A 23 30.32 -0.78 18.44
N ALA A 24 31.15 -0.03 17.70
CA ALA A 24 31.04 1.42 17.58
C ALA A 24 29.77 1.78 16.78
N PHE A 25 29.52 1.06 15.69
CA PHE A 25 28.31 1.23 14.88
C PHE A 25 27.05 0.84 15.65
N LEU A 26 27.03 -0.27 16.36
CA LEU A 26 25.90 -0.65 17.22
C LEU A 26 25.63 0.39 18.32
N ASN A 27 26.69 0.98 18.90
CA ASN A 27 26.54 2.05 19.88
C ASN A 27 25.98 3.33 19.25
N LEU A 28 26.34 3.65 18.01
CA LEU A 28 25.76 4.76 17.27
C LEU A 28 24.27 4.55 17.06
N ILE A 29 23.83 3.35 16.63
CA ILE A 29 22.40 3.01 16.49
C ILE A 29 21.70 3.15 17.85
N ARG A 30 22.30 2.68 18.95
CA ARG A 30 21.74 2.85 20.30
C ARG A 30 21.52 4.32 20.63
N LYS A 31 22.48 5.19 20.30
CA LYS A 31 22.34 6.64 20.51
C LYS A 31 21.19 7.20 19.66
N TRP A 32 21.04 6.79 18.40
CA TRP A 32 19.90 7.22 17.56
C TRP A 32 18.54 6.79 18.11
N LEU A 33 18.44 5.57 18.62
CA LEU A 33 17.20 5.07 19.23
C LEU A 33 16.84 5.83 20.52
N LYS A 34 17.83 6.29 21.28
CA LYS A 34 17.65 7.08 22.51
C LYS A 34 17.60 8.59 22.25
N ALA A 35 17.94 9.02 21.04
CA ALA A 35 17.87 10.44 20.70
C ALA A 35 16.41 10.89 20.77
N GLY A 36 16.15 11.92 21.59
CA GLY A 36 14.82 12.49 21.74
C GLY A 36 14.28 13.08 20.44
N ILE A 37 12.97 13.06 20.31
CA ILE A 37 12.27 13.75 19.23
C ILE A 37 11.98 15.18 19.71
N LEU A 38 12.42 16.16 18.94
CA LEU A 38 12.01 17.56 19.16
C LEU A 38 10.55 17.66 18.70
N ASP A 39 9.63 17.88 19.62
CA ASP A 39 8.24 18.13 19.28
C ASP A 39 8.08 19.55 18.72
N THR A 40 6.99 19.80 18.00
CA THR A 40 6.62 21.12 17.47
C THR A 40 6.60 22.22 18.52
N ASP A 41 6.42 21.86 19.79
CA ASP A 41 6.42 22.76 20.95
C ASP A 41 7.80 22.95 21.58
N GLY A 42 8.88 22.44 20.96
CA GLY A 42 10.26 22.56 21.44
C GLY A 42 10.60 21.68 22.64
N LYS A 43 9.72 20.73 23.03
CA LYS A 43 9.99 19.75 24.08
C LYS A 43 10.72 18.53 23.50
N VAL A 44 11.77 18.09 24.18
CA VAL A 44 12.46 16.84 23.84
C VAL A 44 11.72 15.67 24.50
N ILE A 45 11.09 14.85 23.69
CA ILE A 45 10.48 13.59 24.12
C ILE A 45 11.55 12.50 23.97
N ASN A 46 11.99 11.91 25.06
CA ASN A 46 12.92 10.77 25.07
C ASN A 46 12.11 9.47 25.02
N PRO A 47 12.02 8.76 23.88
CA PRO A 47 11.31 7.50 23.83
C PRO A 47 12.09 6.41 24.55
N GLU A 48 11.49 5.77 25.53
CA GLU A 48 12.04 4.57 26.16
C GLU A 48 11.90 3.34 25.26
N THR A 49 10.94 3.38 24.33
CA THR A 49 10.64 2.31 23.36
C THR A 49 10.30 2.92 22.00
N GLY A 50 10.36 2.10 20.97
CA GLY A 50 10.00 2.51 19.62
C GLY A 50 11.17 3.11 18.82
N THR A 51 10.86 3.48 17.59
CA THR A 51 11.79 4.22 16.73
C THR A 51 11.21 5.61 16.47
N PRO A 52 12.03 6.69 16.45
CA PRO A 52 11.54 8.02 16.20
C PRO A 52 10.66 8.06 14.92
N GLN A 53 9.40 8.49 15.06
CA GLN A 53 8.51 8.63 13.89
C GLN A 53 9.09 9.68 12.94
N GLY A 54 9.30 9.30 11.66
CA GLY A 54 9.93 10.17 10.67
C GLY A 54 11.45 10.04 10.54
N GLY A 55 12.12 9.24 11.37
CA GLY A 55 13.54 8.94 11.21
C GLY A 55 13.82 8.15 9.93
N ILE A 56 14.83 8.56 9.16
CA ILE A 56 15.19 7.93 7.86
C ILE A 56 15.52 6.44 8.03
N VAL A 57 16.11 6.04 9.15
CA VAL A 57 16.54 4.67 9.46
C VAL A 57 15.42 3.82 10.08
N SER A 58 14.41 4.45 10.67
CA SER A 58 13.31 3.77 11.38
C SER A 58 12.64 2.66 10.57
N PRO A 59 12.30 2.84 9.27
CA PRO A 59 11.71 1.77 8.46
C PRO A 59 12.62 0.56 8.26
N VAL A 60 13.95 0.77 8.20
CA VAL A 60 14.93 -0.31 8.07
C VAL A 60 15.02 -1.11 9.36
N LEU A 61 15.14 -0.43 10.49
CA LEU A 61 15.20 -1.05 11.82
C LEU A 61 13.93 -1.83 12.15
N ALA A 62 12.77 -1.26 11.82
CA ALA A 62 11.47 -1.91 11.96
C ALA A 62 11.35 -3.18 11.09
N ASN A 63 11.88 -3.15 9.86
CA ASN A 63 11.90 -4.33 9.01
C ASN A 63 12.83 -5.42 9.53
N ILE A 64 13.98 -5.07 10.10
CA ILE A 64 14.88 -6.02 10.76
C ILE A 64 14.18 -6.65 11.97
N TYR A 65 13.52 -5.85 12.78
CA TYR A 65 12.80 -6.33 13.96
C TYR A 65 11.70 -7.34 13.61
N LEU A 66 10.89 -7.01 12.60
CA LEU A 66 9.84 -7.91 12.10
C LEU A 66 10.40 -9.15 11.41
N HIS A 67 11.55 -9.06 10.78
CA HIS A 67 12.20 -10.24 10.21
C HIS A 67 12.48 -11.30 11.27
N PHE A 68 13.06 -10.92 12.41
CA PHE A 68 13.31 -11.83 13.52
C PHE A 68 12.04 -12.23 14.29
N GLY A 69 11.15 -11.27 14.53
CA GLY A 69 9.93 -11.49 15.28
C GLY A 69 8.89 -12.33 14.55
N LEU A 70 8.73 -12.13 13.24
CA LEU A 70 7.68 -12.71 12.43
C LEU A 70 8.19 -13.61 11.32
N ASP A 71 9.04 -13.10 10.39
CA ASP A 71 9.39 -13.84 9.17
C ASP A 71 10.15 -15.14 9.47
N LEU A 72 11.21 -15.07 10.29
CA LEU A 72 11.98 -16.25 10.66
C LEU A 72 11.15 -17.26 11.47
N TRP A 73 10.28 -16.78 12.35
CA TRP A 73 9.37 -17.66 13.08
C TRP A 73 8.40 -18.37 12.14
N PHE A 74 7.82 -17.64 11.18
CA PHE A 74 6.94 -18.24 10.19
C PHE A 74 7.66 -19.32 9.39
N GLU A 75 8.81 -19.01 8.79
CA GLU A 75 9.55 -19.96 7.95
C GLU A 75 10.11 -21.17 8.72
N LYS A 76 10.69 -20.95 9.91
CA LYS A 76 11.40 -22.00 10.65
C LYS A 76 10.52 -22.78 11.63
N ARG A 77 9.36 -22.27 11.99
CA ARG A 77 8.46 -22.93 12.95
C ARG A 77 7.07 -23.18 12.40
N VAL A 78 6.37 -22.15 11.95
CA VAL A 78 4.99 -22.30 11.49
C VAL A 78 4.93 -23.19 10.25
N LYS A 79 5.64 -22.82 9.20
CA LYS A 79 5.63 -23.52 7.91
C LYS A 79 6.06 -24.98 7.99
N VAL A 80 7.05 -25.28 8.85
CA VAL A 80 7.56 -26.67 9.03
C VAL A 80 6.53 -27.59 9.69
N HIS A 81 5.62 -27.05 10.50
CA HIS A 81 4.58 -27.83 11.18
C HIS A 81 3.27 -27.88 10.37
N CYS A 82 3.17 -27.15 9.27
CA CYS A 82 2.00 -27.23 8.40
C CYS A 82 2.02 -28.52 7.57
N LYS A 83 0.88 -29.18 7.48
CA LYS A 83 0.66 -30.33 6.59
C LYS A 83 0.59 -29.92 5.12
N GLY A 84 0.18 -28.68 4.87
CA GLY A 84 0.05 -28.10 3.55
C GLY A 84 1.04 -26.98 3.29
N GLU A 85 0.94 -26.41 2.08
CA GLU A 85 1.72 -25.26 1.71
C GLU A 85 1.30 -24.04 2.54
N ALA A 86 2.29 -23.32 3.07
CA ALA A 86 2.10 -22.07 3.79
C ALA A 86 3.06 -21.00 3.26
N PHE A 87 2.57 -19.78 3.09
CA PHE A 87 3.31 -18.65 2.55
C PHE A 87 3.05 -17.40 3.38
N ILE A 88 4.08 -16.57 3.52
CA ILE A 88 3.98 -15.22 4.05
C ILE A 88 4.42 -14.20 3.00
N LEU A 89 3.66 -13.12 2.86
CA LEU A 89 4.00 -11.95 2.07
C LEU A 89 3.89 -10.73 2.97
N ARG A 90 5.02 -10.07 3.25
CA ARG A 90 5.07 -8.89 4.10
C ARG A 90 5.61 -7.67 3.34
N TYR A 91 5.01 -6.54 3.61
CA TYR A 91 5.49 -5.22 3.20
C TYR A 91 5.39 -4.27 4.40
N ALA A 92 6.52 -3.92 4.99
CA ALA A 92 6.62 -3.21 6.25
C ALA A 92 5.80 -3.93 7.36
N ASP A 93 4.81 -3.28 7.93
CA ASP A 93 3.91 -3.80 8.98
C ASP A 93 2.68 -4.55 8.42
N ASP A 94 2.40 -4.40 7.14
CA ASP A 94 1.31 -5.10 6.49
C ASP A 94 1.78 -6.48 5.98
N PHE A 95 1.05 -7.54 6.29
CA PHE A 95 1.35 -8.88 5.82
C PHE A 95 0.11 -9.71 5.55
N ILE A 96 0.28 -10.73 4.70
CA ILE A 96 -0.69 -11.77 4.40
C ILE A 96 0.00 -13.10 4.62
N CYS A 97 -0.66 -14.00 5.37
CA CYS A 97 -0.28 -15.41 5.44
C CYS A 97 -1.33 -16.23 4.70
N ALA A 98 -0.89 -17.16 3.88
CA ALA A 98 -1.76 -18.07 3.16
C ALA A 98 -1.47 -19.50 3.61
N PHE A 99 -2.52 -20.28 3.88
CA PHE A 99 -2.46 -21.66 4.30
C PHE A 99 -3.36 -22.52 3.41
N ARG A 100 -2.93 -23.74 3.17
CA ARG A 100 -3.74 -24.71 2.41
C ARG A 100 -4.96 -25.17 3.22
N TYR A 101 -4.81 -25.37 4.52
CA TYR A 101 -5.85 -25.87 5.41
C TYR A 101 -6.32 -24.78 6.38
N ARG A 102 -7.59 -24.88 6.75
CA ARG A 102 -8.26 -23.90 7.61
C ARG A 102 -7.77 -23.97 9.05
N ASP A 103 -7.61 -25.18 9.57
CA ASP A 103 -7.14 -25.46 10.92
C ASP A 103 -5.75 -24.83 11.17
N GLU A 104 -4.85 -24.92 10.20
CA GLU A 104 -3.52 -24.29 10.27
C GLU A 104 -3.61 -22.75 10.30
N ALA A 105 -4.51 -22.16 9.51
CA ALA A 105 -4.74 -20.72 9.53
C ALA A 105 -5.34 -20.25 10.87
N GLU A 106 -6.26 -21.01 11.44
CA GLU A 106 -6.86 -20.72 12.75
C GLU A 106 -5.84 -20.87 13.87
N GLN A 107 -5.00 -21.91 13.84
CA GLN A 107 -3.91 -22.08 14.80
C GLN A 107 -2.91 -20.90 14.73
N PHE A 108 -2.48 -20.55 13.51
CA PHE A 108 -1.58 -19.41 13.32
C PHE A 108 -2.20 -18.11 13.84
N TYR A 109 -3.49 -17.86 13.54
CA TYR A 109 -4.20 -16.66 14.01
C TYR A 109 -4.22 -16.56 15.53
N TYR A 110 -4.35 -17.68 16.24
CA TYR A 110 -4.34 -17.76 17.70
C TYR A 110 -2.93 -17.60 18.31
N GLU A 111 -1.91 -18.14 17.64
CA GLU A 111 -0.53 -18.09 18.12
C GLU A 111 0.18 -16.75 17.81
N LEU A 112 -0.20 -16.09 16.75
CA LEU A 112 0.43 -14.86 16.28
C LEU A 112 0.48 -13.75 17.34
N PRO A 113 -0.61 -13.41 18.06
CA PRO A 113 -0.55 -12.40 19.12
C PRO A 113 0.41 -12.78 20.26
N LYS A 114 0.44 -14.05 20.66
CA LYS A 114 1.34 -14.57 21.69
C LYS A 114 2.81 -14.47 21.26
N ARG A 115 3.08 -14.73 19.97
CA ARG A 115 4.43 -14.59 19.42
C ARG A 115 4.88 -13.14 19.42
N LEU A 116 4.04 -12.24 18.90
CA LEU A 116 4.38 -10.82 18.77
C LEU A 116 4.51 -10.12 20.13
N SER A 117 3.72 -10.51 21.12
CA SER A 117 3.82 -9.95 22.47
C SER A 117 5.19 -10.17 23.12
N LYS A 118 5.92 -11.26 22.76
CA LYS A 118 7.30 -11.49 23.22
C LYS A 118 8.30 -10.42 22.75
N PHE A 119 7.91 -9.67 21.72
CA PHE A 119 8.69 -8.57 21.14
C PHE A 119 8.02 -7.22 21.36
N ASN A 120 7.17 -7.10 22.37
CA ASN A 120 6.39 -5.88 22.64
C ASN A 120 5.57 -5.37 21.45
N LEU A 121 5.22 -6.27 20.50
CA LEU A 121 4.41 -5.97 19.34
C LEU A 121 2.99 -6.49 19.52
N SER A 122 2.02 -5.78 18.94
CA SER A 122 0.62 -6.18 18.96
C SER A 122 0.03 -6.23 17.56
N VAL A 123 -0.95 -7.10 17.39
CA VAL A 123 -1.76 -7.19 16.17
C VAL A 123 -2.98 -6.28 16.33
N ALA A 124 -3.32 -5.50 15.32
CA ALA A 124 -4.57 -4.74 15.30
C ALA A 124 -5.76 -5.68 15.03
N PRO A 125 -6.64 -5.96 16.01
CA PRO A 125 -7.72 -6.94 15.84
C PRO A 125 -8.68 -6.55 14.72
N ASP A 126 -9.03 -5.25 14.63
CA ASP A 126 -9.96 -4.71 13.63
C ASP A 126 -9.47 -4.84 12.18
N LYS A 127 -8.17 -5.10 12.00
CA LYS A 127 -7.51 -5.20 10.69
C LYS A 127 -7.02 -6.61 10.37
N THR A 128 -7.25 -7.56 11.27
CA THR A 128 -6.79 -8.94 11.12
C THR A 128 -7.98 -9.86 11.02
N ALA A 129 -8.04 -10.67 9.95
CA ALA A 129 -9.15 -11.58 9.72
C ALA A 129 -8.70 -12.81 8.95
N ILE A 130 -9.36 -13.93 9.18
CA ILE A 130 -9.21 -15.16 8.39
C ILE A 130 -10.24 -15.09 7.25
N ILE A 131 -9.75 -15.20 6.01
CA ILE A 131 -10.59 -15.13 4.82
C ILE A 131 -10.43 -16.43 4.02
N ARG A 132 -11.54 -17.13 3.75
CA ARG A 132 -11.53 -18.25 2.83
C ARG A 132 -11.37 -17.76 1.40
N PHE A 133 -10.16 -17.88 0.85
CA PHE A 133 -9.81 -17.45 -0.51
C PHE A 133 -9.57 -18.67 -1.40
N SER A 134 -10.61 -19.16 -2.09
CA SER A 134 -10.54 -20.40 -2.83
C SER A 134 -11.13 -20.26 -4.23
N ARG A 135 -10.47 -20.91 -5.22
CA ARG A 135 -10.96 -21.00 -6.60
C ARG A 135 -12.28 -21.75 -6.73
N PHE A 136 -12.59 -22.65 -5.80
CA PHE A 136 -13.83 -23.43 -5.80
C PHE A 136 -15.04 -22.63 -5.33
N HIS A 137 -14.81 -21.47 -4.72
CA HIS A 137 -15.85 -20.58 -4.25
C HIS A 137 -15.55 -19.15 -4.73
N PRO A 138 -15.55 -18.93 -6.07
CA PRO A 138 -15.27 -17.61 -6.62
C PRO A 138 -16.37 -16.62 -6.22
N GLY A 139 -16.02 -15.37 -6.06
CA GLY A 139 -16.96 -14.30 -5.77
C GLY A 139 -16.32 -13.08 -5.13
N MET A 140 -16.96 -11.93 -5.36
CA MET A 140 -16.44 -10.64 -4.90
C MET A 140 -16.59 -10.40 -3.40
N GLN A 141 -17.35 -11.21 -2.68
CA GLN A 141 -17.52 -11.08 -1.23
C GLN A 141 -16.30 -11.53 -0.43
N ARG A 142 -15.49 -12.44 -1.00
CA ARG A 142 -14.27 -12.96 -0.40
C ARG A 142 -13.05 -12.32 -1.04
N ARG A 143 -12.69 -11.14 -0.54
CA ARG A 143 -11.61 -10.32 -1.07
C ARG A 143 -10.50 -10.20 -0.06
N ILE A 144 -9.28 -10.23 -0.55
CA ILE A 144 -8.10 -9.90 0.22
C ILE A 144 -7.69 -8.47 -0.14
N ALA A 145 -7.70 -7.58 0.85
CA ALA A 145 -7.24 -6.20 0.69
C ALA A 145 -5.77 -6.11 1.12
N PHE A 146 -4.89 -5.72 0.20
CA PHE A 146 -3.46 -5.58 0.48
C PHE A 146 -2.85 -4.46 -0.39
N LEU A 147 -2.04 -3.59 0.20
CA LEU A 147 -1.34 -2.49 -0.46
C LEU A 147 -2.22 -1.64 -1.39
N GLY A 148 -3.45 -1.39 -0.97
CA GLY A 148 -4.38 -0.58 -1.76
C GLY A 148 -5.09 -1.31 -2.91
N PHE A 149 -4.86 -2.61 -3.05
CA PHE A 149 -5.54 -3.49 -3.98
C PHE A 149 -6.53 -4.41 -3.27
N GLU A 150 -7.49 -4.93 -4.01
CA GLU A 150 -8.35 -6.04 -3.63
C GLU A 150 -8.14 -7.18 -4.63
N ALA A 151 -7.72 -8.35 -4.12
CA ALA A 151 -7.67 -9.61 -4.88
C ALA A 151 -8.97 -10.38 -4.69
N TYR A 152 -9.51 -10.96 -5.74
CA TYR A 152 -10.73 -11.79 -5.71
C TYR A 152 -10.73 -12.80 -6.85
N TRP A 153 -11.44 -13.91 -6.63
CA TRP A 153 -11.65 -14.92 -7.66
C TRP A 153 -12.83 -14.56 -8.56
N ILE A 154 -12.68 -14.75 -9.86
CA ILE A 154 -13.72 -14.54 -10.86
C ILE A 154 -13.66 -15.63 -11.92
N LYS A 155 -14.80 -16.00 -12.46
CA LYS A 155 -14.86 -16.75 -13.72
C LYS A 155 -14.76 -15.77 -14.89
N ASP A 156 -13.88 -16.05 -15.83
CA ASP A 156 -13.80 -15.27 -17.07
C ASP A 156 -14.89 -15.70 -18.07
N SER A 157 -14.91 -15.06 -19.25
CA SER A 157 -15.86 -15.38 -20.30
C SER A 157 -15.75 -16.83 -20.83
N SER A 158 -14.59 -17.46 -20.65
CA SER A 158 -14.34 -18.86 -21.03
C SER A 158 -14.63 -19.83 -19.89
N GLY A 159 -15.18 -19.37 -18.75
CA GLY A 159 -15.46 -20.19 -17.58
C GLY A 159 -14.25 -20.50 -16.71
N VAL A 160 -13.06 -20.04 -17.07
CA VAL A 160 -11.82 -20.25 -16.32
C VAL A 160 -11.81 -19.39 -15.07
N VAL A 161 -11.55 -20.03 -13.93
CA VAL A 161 -11.47 -19.33 -12.63
C VAL A 161 -10.06 -18.78 -12.43
N LYS A 162 -9.97 -17.46 -12.25
CA LYS A 162 -8.70 -16.75 -12.07
C LYS A 162 -8.80 -15.66 -11.01
N VAL A 163 -7.66 -15.31 -10.42
CA VAL A 163 -7.56 -14.17 -9.52
C VAL A 163 -7.48 -12.88 -10.34
N LYS A 164 -8.28 -11.90 -9.94
CA LYS A 164 -8.24 -10.56 -10.47
C LYS A 164 -7.88 -9.56 -9.38
N LEU A 165 -7.08 -8.56 -9.75
CA LEU A 165 -6.74 -7.44 -8.90
C LEU A 165 -7.52 -6.20 -9.34
N ARG A 166 -7.96 -5.41 -8.37
CA ARG A 166 -8.51 -4.07 -8.61
C ARG A 166 -8.05 -3.11 -7.53
N THR A 167 -8.08 -1.82 -7.81
CA THR A 167 -7.89 -0.80 -6.77
C THR A 167 -8.98 -0.95 -5.70
N ALA A 168 -8.59 -1.00 -4.43
CA ALA A 168 -9.51 -1.10 -3.32
C ALA A 168 -10.51 0.07 -3.35
N ARG A 169 -11.80 -0.23 -3.13
CA ARG A 169 -12.89 0.74 -3.29
C ARG A 169 -12.66 2.03 -2.50
N LYS A 170 -12.27 1.92 -1.23
CA LYS A 170 -11.98 3.07 -0.36
C LYS A 170 -10.80 3.91 -0.89
N LYS A 171 -9.76 3.25 -1.41
CA LYS A 171 -8.58 3.93 -1.97
C LYS A 171 -8.92 4.66 -3.28
N LEU A 172 -9.72 4.04 -4.16
CA LEU A 172 -10.20 4.69 -5.39
C LEU A 172 -11.08 5.91 -5.07
N GLN A 173 -12.02 5.77 -4.14
CA GLN A 173 -12.87 6.89 -3.70
C GLN A 173 -12.04 8.03 -3.13
N GLY A 174 -11.09 7.73 -2.24
CA GLY A 174 -10.19 8.74 -1.69
C GLY A 174 -9.34 9.44 -2.75
N ALA A 175 -8.84 8.70 -3.75
CA ALA A 175 -8.12 9.27 -4.89
C ALA A 175 -9.03 10.20 -5.72
N CYS A 176 -10.26 9.79 -5.99
CA CYS A 176 -11.27 10.61 -6.69
C CYS A 176 -11.59 11.91 -5.93
N MET A 177 -11.68 11.85 -4.60
CA MET A 177 -11.90 13.06 -3.79
C MET A 177 -10.70 14.00 -3.84
N ARG A 178 -9.48 13.48 -3.63
CA ARG A 178 -8.26 14.29 -3.68
C ARG A 178 -8.05 14.96 -5.04
N ILE A 179 -8.28 14.25 -6.15
CA ILE A 179 -8.12 14.86 -7.49
C ILE A 179 -9.19 15.93 -7.74
N LYS A 180 -10.42 15.75 -7.25
CA LYS A 180 -11.48 16.73 -7.34
C LYS A 180 -11.12 18.03 -6.61
N GLU A 181 -10.66 17.94 -5.36
CA GLU A 181 -10.25 19.13 -4.58
C GLU A 181 -9.05 19.82 -5.24
N TRP A 182 -8.03 19.06 -5.66
CA TRP A 182 -6.91 19.63 -6.39
C TRP A 182 -7.35 20.38 -7.67
N ILE A 183 -8.27 19.83 -8.47
CA ILE A 183 -8.82 20.48 -9.67
C ILE A 183 -9.54 21.77 -9.30
N LYS A 184 -10.33 21.75 -8.21
CA LYS A 184 -11.05 22.94 -7.71
C LYS A 184 -10.09 24.07 -7.32
N GLU A 185 -9.05 23.74 -6.61
CA GLU A 185 -8.02 24.71 -6.15
C GLU A 185 -7.21 25.26 -7.33
N ASN A 186 -6.84 24.41 -8.28
CA ASN A 186 -5.96 24.77 -9.40
C ASN A 186 -6.70 25.18 -10.68
N ARG A 187 -8.02 25.37 -10.62
CA ARG A 187 -8.83 25.78 -11.79
C ARG A 187 -8.42 27.10 -12.42
N HIS A 188 -7.68 27.94 -11.70
CA HIS A 188 -7.17 29.24 -12.18
C HIS A 188 -6.00 29.11 -13.17
N LEU A 189 -5.31 27.98 -13.22
CA LEU A 189 -4.19 27.75 -14.11
C LEU A 189 -4.58 27.87 -15.59
N LYS A 190 -3.69 28.38 -16.44
CA LYS A 190 -3.87 28.42 -17.90
C LYS A 190 -3.98 26.99 -18.46
N GLY A 191 -4.70 26.81 -19.59
CA GLY A 191 -5.08 25.52 -20.14
C GLY A 191 -3.94 24.50 -20.25
N ILE A 192 -2.80 24.87 -20.85
CA ILE A 192 -1.65 23.96 -21.00
C ILE A 192 -1.01 23.61 -19.65
N GLY A 193 -0.78 24.59 -18.79
CA GLY A 193 -0.21 24.39 -17.47
C GLY A 193 -1.13 23.54 -16.58
N PHE A 194 -2.44 23.74 -16.67
CA PHE A 194 -3.41 22.91 -15.96
C PHE A 194 -3.33 21.45 -16.41
N ILE A 195 -3.32 21.18 -17.73
CA ILE A 195 -3.25 19.80 -18.24
C ILE A 195 -1.93 19.14 -17.89
N GLN A 196 -0.80 19.85 -17.97
CA GLN A 196 0.49 19.30 -17.55
C GLN A 196 0.51 18.92 -16.07
N ALA A 197 -0.02 19.77 -15.20
CA ALA A 197 -0.09 19.52 -13.76
C ALA A 197 -1.07 18.37 -13.43
N LEU A 198 -2.22 18.31 -14.15
CA LEU A 198 -3.16 17.20 -14.03
C LEU A 198 -2.53 15.88 -14.49
N ASN A 199 -1.77 15.89 -15.59
CA ASN A 199 -1.10 14.71 -16.13
C ASN A 199 -0.11 14.12 -15.10
N ARG A 200 0.64 14.93 -14.37
CA ARG A 200 1.51 14.44 -13.27
C ARG A 200 0.73 13.67 -12.21
N LYS A 201 -0.46 14.16 -11.83
CA LYS A 201 -1.35 13.48 -10.87
C LYS A 201 -1.93 12.19 -11.43
N LEU A 202 -2.41 12.22 -12.68
CA LEU A 202 -2.93 11.04 -13.36
C LEU A 202 -1.87 9.97 -13.52
N GLN A 203 -0.68 10.35 -14.00
CA GLN A 203 0.43 9.42 -14.24
C GLN A 203 0.92 8.79 -12.94
N GLY A 204 1.06 9.56 -11.83
CA GLY A 204 1.40 9.03 -10.53
C GLY A 204 0.39 7.98 -10.03
N HIS A 205 -0.90 8.21 -10.25
CA HIS A 205 -1.94 7.23 -9.93
C HIS A 205 -1.84 5.98 -10.82
N TYR A 206 -1.60 6.16 -12.12
CA TYR A 206 -1.45 5.03 -13.05
C TYR A 206 -0.21 4.20 -12.72
N ASN A 207 0.92 4.82 -12.47
CA ASN A 207 2.17 4.12 -12.15
C ASN A 207 2.03 3.22 -10.92
N TYR A 208 1.32 3.69 -9.89
CA TYR A 208 1.11 2.91 -8.68
C TYR A 208 0.08 1.79 -8.87
N TYR A 209 -1.06 2.09 -9.51
CA TYR A 209 -2.19 1.16 -9.59
C TYR A 209 -2.24 0.34 -10.89
N TYR A 210 -1.26 0.50 -11.77
CA TYR A 210 -1.20 -0.29 -12.99
C TYR A 210 -0.73 -1.72 -12.68
N VAL A 211 -1.71 -2.64 -12.68
CA VAL A 211 -1.47 -4.08 -12.61
C VAL A 211 -2.41 -4.77 -13.60
N PRO A 212 -2.03 -5.96 -14.14
CA PRO A 212 -2.92 -6.73 -15.00
C PRO A 212 -4.28 -6.96 -14.36
N GLY A 213 -5.35 -6.61 -15.09
CA GLY A 213 -6.74 -6.71 -14.61
C GLY A 213 -7.32 -5.46 -13.96
N ASN A 214 -6.52 -4.44 -13.61
CA ASN A 214 -7.00 -3.22 -12.94
C ASN A 214 -7.31 -2.04 -13.87
N LEU A 215 -7.19 -2.21 -15.17
CA LEU A 215 -7.41 -1.12 -16.16
C LEU A 215 -8.78 -0.44 -15.99
N HIS A 216 -9.81 -1.19 -15.63
CA HIS A 216 -11.15 -0.65 -15.38
C HIS A 216 -11.17 0.41 -14.25
N SER A 217 -10.45 0.18 -13.14
CA SER A 217 -10.34 1.16 -12.04
C SER A 217 -9.61 2.43 -12.48
N LEU A 218 -8.57 2.28 -13.32
CA LEU A 218 -7.82 3.42 -13.86
C LEU A 218 -8.70 4.27 -14.80
N TRP A 219 -9.48 3.64 -15.66
CA TRP A 219 -10.43 4.34 -16.52
C TRP A 219 -11.53 5.05 -15.73
N ARG A 220 -12.02 4.45 -14.63
CA ARG A 220 -12.98 5.13 -13.73
C ARG A 220 -12.36 6.36 -13.09
N PHE A 221 -11.11 6.28 -12.63
CA PHE A 221 -10.39 7.44 -12.07
C PHE A 221 -10.19 8.54 -13.14
N TYR A 222 -9.75 8.17 -14.35
CA TYR A 222 -9.61 9.09 -15.48
C TYR A 222 -10.93 9.81 -15.79
N LYS A 223 -12.01 9.06 -16.02
CA LYS A 223 -13.33 9.64 -16.33
C LYS A 223 -13.76 10.64 -15.25
N TRP A 224 -13.63 10.25 -13.99
CA TRP A 224 -13.94 11.14 -12.87
C TRP A 224 -13.11 12.43 -12.89
N ALA A 225 -11.80 12.33 -13.13
CA ALA A 225 -10.92 13.50 -13.21
C ALA A 225 -11.32 14.43 -14.36
N VAL A 226 -11.65 13.89 -15.54
CA VAL A 226 -12.09 14.65 -16.72
C VAL A 226 -13.44 15.34 -16.46
N GLU A 227 -14.41 14.66 -15.87
CA GLU A 227 -15.71 15.23 -15.48
C GLU A 227 -15.55 16.35 -14.45
N CYS A 228 -14.69 16.15 -13.45
CA CYS A 228 -14.37 17.18 -12.47
C CYS A 228 -13.68 18.40 -13.13
N ALA A 229 -12.74 18.17 -14.04
CA ALA A 229 -12.06 19.23 -14.77
C ALA A 229 -13.06 20.04 -15.61
N PHE A 230 -13.94 19.38 -16.36
CA PHE A 230 -15.01 20.03 -17.10
C PHE A 230 -15.89 20.92 -16.22
N LYS A 231 -16.38 20.36 -15.10
CA LYS A 231 -17.22 21.09 -14.15
C LYS A 231 -16.55 22.33 -13.58
N TRP A 232 -15.30 22.18 -13.09
CA TRP A 232 -14.64 23.28 -12.39
C TRP A 232 -14.00 24.30 -13.31
N LEU A 233 -13.56 23.92 -14.51
CA LEU A 233 -13.08 24.87 -15.50
C LEU A 233 -14.21 25.75 -16.05
N ASN A 234 -15.42 25.23 -16.18
CA ASN A 234 -16.60 26.01 -16.54
C ASN A 234 -17.10 26.95 -15.41
N ARG A 235 -16.66 26.73 -14.17
CA ARG A 235 -17.01 27.56 -12.99
C ARG A 235 -15.95 28.59 -12.64
N ARG A 236 -15.14 29.01 -13.61
CA ARG A 236 -14.09 30.03 -13.36
C ARG A 236 -14.65 31.42 -13.12
N GLY A 237 -15.90 31.67 -13.42
CA GLY A 237 -16.54 32.99 -13.32
C GLY A 237 -16.15 33.96 -14.44
N GLY A 238 -16.80 35.11 -14.49
CA GLY A 238 -16.56 36.16 -15.45
C GLY A 238 -17.37 36.02 -16.76
N LYS A 239 -17.12 36.91 -17.71
CA LYS A 239 -17.82 37.01 -19.01
C LYS A 239 -17.51 35.84 -20.01
N ARG A 240 -16.78 34.80 -19.59
CA ARG A 240 -16.41 33.68 -20.48
C ARG A 240 -17.59 32.75 -20.71
N LYS A 241 -17.82 32.41 -22.01
CA LYS A 241 -18.79 31.37 -22.39
C LYS A 241 -18.33 30.02 -21.86
N SER A 242 -19.25 29.25 -21.28
CA SER A 242 -19.00 27.88 -20.85
C SER A 242 -18.66 26.98 -22.03
N LEU A 243 -17.68 26.11 -21.86
CA LEU A 243 -17.34 25.10 -22.87
C LEU A 243 -18.42 24.01 -22.92
N THR A 244 -18.82 23.60 -24.11
CA THR A 244 -19.60 22.36 -24.25
C THR A 244 -18.68 21.15 -24.03
N TRP A 245 -19.25 20.01 -23.63
CA TRP A 245 -18.49 18.77 -23.43
C TRP A 245 -17.66 18.39 -24.66
N ARG A 246 -18.23 18.50 -25.86
CA ARG A 246 -17.55 18.19 -27.11
C ARG A 246 -16.32 19.08 -27.35
N VAL A 247 -16.45 20.38 -27.13
CA VAL A 247 -15.32 21.33 -27.28
C VAL A 247 -14.24 21.05 -26.21
N PHE A 248 -14.66 20.83 -24.98
CA PHE A 248 -13.74 20.54 -23.87
C PHE A 248 -12.93 19.26 -24.13
N THR A 249 -13.57 18.14 -24.49
CA THR A 249 -12.88 16.86 -24.74
C THR A 249 -11.89 16.96 -25.88
N LYS A 250 -12.26 17.63 -27.01
CA LYS A 250 -11.32 17.91 -28.11
C LYS A 250 -10.12 18.76 -27.65
N ALA A 251 -10.36 19.75 -26.79
CA ALA A 251 -9.30 20.63 -26.31
C ALA A 251 -8.31 19.87 -25.40
N ILE A 252 -8.79 19.06 -24.45
CA ILE A 252 -7.89 18.29 -23.55
C ILE A 252 -7.15 17.18 -24.31
N ASP A 253 -7.75 16.58 -25.33
CA ASP A 253 -7.07 15.60 -26.19
C ASP A 253 -5.96 16.28 -27.02
N ARG A 254 -6.20 17.46 -27.59
CA ARG A 254 -5.18 18.26 -28.29
C ARG A 254 -4.04 18.69 -27.35
N LEU A 255 -4.35 19.00 -26.09
CA LEU A 255 -3.37 19.35 -25.05
C LEU A 255 -2.66 18.13 -24.46
N GLY A 256 -2.97 16.92 -24.93
CA GLY A 256 -2.27 15.69 -24.55
C GLY A 256 -2.58 15.20 -23.13
N ILE A 257 -3.88 15.14 -22.76
CA ILE A 257 -4.26 14.55 -21.47
C ILE A 257 -3.81 13.09 -21.37
N ALA A 258 -3.20 12.71 -20.25
CA ALA A 258 -2.70 11.37 -20.01
C ALA A 258 -3.87 10.37 -19.81
N LYS A 259 -4.02 9.44 -20.74
CA LYS A 259 -5.01 8.35 -20.67
C LYS A 259 -4.35 7.08 -20.11
N PRO A 260 -5.09 6.22 -19.38
CA PRO A 260 -4.58 4.93 -18.97
C PRO A 260 -4.27 4.10 -20.21
N LYS A 261 -3.02 3.67 -20.36
CA LYS A 261 -2.58 2.79 -21.47
C LYS A 261 -2.32 1.40 -20.93
N MET A 262 -2.64 0.36 -21.71
CA MET A 262 -2.10 -0.97 -21.44
C MET A 262 -0.61 -0.94 -21.80
N VAL A 263 0.25 -0.98 -20.77
CA VAL A 263 1.66 -1.31 -20.99
C VAL A 263 1.72 -2.82 -21.11
N MET A 264 2.01 -3.34 -22.29
CA MET A 264 2.36 -4.76 -22.42
C MET A 264 3.69 -4.95 -21.69
N VAL A 265 3.62 -5.51 -20.47
CA VAL A 265 4.83 -5.97 -19.78
C VAL A 265 5.37 -7.11 -20.63
N ASN A 266 6.47 -6.83 -21.33
CA ASN A 266 7.17 -7.82 -22.11
C ASN A 266 7.55 -8.99 -21.18
N ARG A 267 6.96 -10.17 -21.39
CA ARG A 267 7.15 -11.39 -20.57
C ARG A 267 8.61 -11.89 -20.54
N LYS A 268 9.54 -11.23 -21.24
CA LYS A 268 10.97 -11.62 -21.32
C LYS A 268 11.77 -11.42 -20.03
N HIS A 269 11.26 -10.76 -18.98
CA HIS A 269 11.96 -10.57 -17.71
C HIS A 269 11.40 -11.37 -16.52
N ARG A 270 10.63 -12.44 -16.76
CA ARG A 270 10.19 -13.37 -15.71
C ARG A 270 11.11 -14.58 -15.51
N ALA A 271 12.38 -14.50 -15.91
CA ALA A 271 13.34 -15.61 -15.77
C ALA A 271 14.16 -15.56 -14.47
N PHE A 272 13.89 -14.62 -13.54
CA PHE A 272 14.54 -14.62 -12.23
C PHE A 272 13.53 -14.08 -11.19
N ALA A 273 12.68 -14.95 -10.67
CA ALA A 273 12.05 -14.83 -9.39
C ALA A 273 11.74 -16.24 -8.87
#